data_7a8525fccdda353b24bbe64aa3f4bad9
#
_entry.id   7a8525fccdda353b24bbe64aa3f4bad9
#
_cell.length_a   1.000
_cell.length_b   1.000
_cell.length_c   1.000
_cell.angle_alpha   90.00
_cell.angle_beta   90.00
_cell.angle_gamma   90.00
#
_symmetry.space_group_name_H-M   'P 1'
#
loop_
_entity.id
_entity.type
_entity.pdbx_description
1 polymer ?
#
loop_
_entity_poly.entity_id
_entity_poly.type
_entity_poly.pdbx_seq_one_letter_code
_entity_poly.pdbx_strand_id
1 'polypeptide(L)'
;MMAENLPRSITTSMQFENGPAIGISNRWVNGQYCSILTPIGIVGCGIYDVVVPAEFNQALAVAQGTPECPLVDPEDLLEAKIVRCTPRAESLGIQAGMSGREAVELMLQAAGEVSD
;
A
#
# COMPACT_ATOMS: atom_id res chain seq x y z
N MET A 1 -28.45 11.28 -11.87
CA MET A 1 -28.86 9.99 -11.30
C MET A 1 -27.94 9.60 -10.16
N MET A 2 -28.49 9.06 -9.14
CA MET A 2 -27.74 8.69 -7.96
C MET A 2 -26.67 7.65 -8.26
N ALA A 3 -26.95 6.72 -9.20
CA ALA A 3 -26.01 5.66 -9.53
C ALA A 3 -24.67 6.18 -10.04
N GLU A 4 -24.68 7.33 -10.69
CA GLU A 4 -23.46 7.91 -11.24
C GLU A 4 -22.52 8.42 -10.16
N ASN A 5 -23.05 8.67 -8.95
CA ASN A 5 -22.27 9.22 -7.85
C ASN A 5 -21.92 8.18 -6.79
N LEU A 6 -22.27 6.92 -7.05
CA LEU A 6 -21.94 5.88 -6.09
C LEU A 6 -20.44 5.67 -6.02
N PRO A 7 -19.89 5.55 -4.82
CA PRO A 7 -18.48 5.21 -4.71
C PRO A 7 -18.23 3.79 -5.19
N ARG A 8 -16.99 3.52 -5.52
CA ARG A 8 -16.59 2.20 -5.98
C ARG A 8 -15.38 1.71 -5.20
N SER A 9 -15.40 0.44 -4.88
CA SER A 9 -14.27 -0.22 -4.22
C SER A 9 -13.93 -1.44 -5.07
N ILE A 10 -12.71 -1.49 -5.57
CA ILE A 10 -12.28 -2.55 -6.48
C ILE A 10 -11.12 -3.29 -5.83
N THR A 11 -11.25 -4.61 -5.78
CA THR A 11 -10.23 -5.47 -5.20
C THR A 11 -9.65 -6.35 -6.31
N THR A 12 -8.32 -6.38 -6.39
CA THR A 12 -7.61 -7.09 -7.45
C THR A 12 -6.53 -7.97 -6.84
N SER A 13 -6.45 -9.21 -7.31
CA SER A 13 -5.35 -10.09 -6.93
C SER A 13 -4.10 -9.68 -7.69
N MET A 14 -2.97 -9.57 -6.98
CA MET A 14 -1.70 -9.18 -7.56
C MET A 14 -0.65 -10.23 -7.22
N GLN A 15 0.18 -10.56 -8.20
CA GLN A 15 1.24 -11.56 -8.02
C GLN A 15 2.59 -10.88 -7.97
N PHE A 16 3.40 -11.26 -6.99
CA PHE A 16 4.76 -10.78 -6.82
C PHE A 16 5.70 -11.97 -6.70
N GLU A 17 7.00 -11.71 -6.72
CA GLU A 17 7.99 -12.78 -6.59
C GLU A 17 7.80 -13.57 -5.29
N ASN A 18 7.49 -12.86 -4.22
CA ASN A 18 7.41 -13.48 -2.90
C ASN A 18 5.99 -13.86 -2.49
N GLY A 19 5.04 -13.80 -3.41
CA GLY A 19 3.70 -14.29 -3.13
C GLY A 19 2.60 -13.38 -3.65
N PRO A 20 1.35 -13.69 -3.32
CA PRO A 20 0.22 -12.88 -3.75
C PRO A 20 -0.09 -11.78 -2.75
N ALA A 21 -0.69 -10.72 -3.25
CA ALA A 21 -1.19 -9.62 -2.43
C ALA A 21 -2.50 -9.16 -3.02
N ILE A 22 -3.17 -8.25 -2.33
CA ILE A 22 -4.45 -7.72 -2.79
C ILE A 22 -4.32 -6.23 -3.02
N GLY A 23 -4.60 -5.80 -4.25
CA GLY A 23 -4.66 -4.39 -4.57
C GLY A 23 -6.07 -3.87 -4.35
N ILE A 24 -6.17 -2.69 -3.77
CA ILE A 24 -7.45 -2.08 -3.45
C ILE A 24 -7.48 -0.67 -4.02
N SER A 25 -8.56 -0.35 -4.72
CA SER A 25 -8.78 0.99 -5.24
C SER A 25 -10.15 1.44 -4.79
N ASN A 26 -10.21 2.59 -4.13
CA ASN A 26 -11.47 3.17 -3.69
C ASN A 26 -11.64 4.52 -4.36
N ARG A 27 -12.81 4.74 -4.94
CA ARG A 27 -13.07 5.95 -5.70
C ARG A 27 -14.41 6.55 -5.33
N TRP A 28 -14.45 7.86 -5.31
CA TRP A 28 -15.67 8.62 -5.10
C TRP A 28 -15.57 9.90 -5.92
N VAL A 29 -16.59 10.73 -5.89
CA VAL A 29 -16.58 11.96 -6.67
C VAL A 29 -15.39 12.83 -6.21
N ASN A 30 -14.50 13.14 -7.14
CA ASN A 30 -13.34 14.01 -6.93
C ASN A 30 -12.28 13.43 -5.98
N GLY A 31 -12.29 12.12 -5.75
CA GLY A 31 -11.28 11.55 -4.89
C GLY A 31 -11.04 10.07 -5.13
N GLN A 32 -9.90 9.60 -4.63
CA GLN A 32 -9.56 8.19 -4.68
C GLN A 32 -8.45 7.90 -3.68
N TYR A 33 -8.33 6.63 -3.28
CA TYR A 33 -7.12 6.18 -2.61
C TYR A 33 -6.92 4.71 -2.95
N CYS A 34 -5.67 4.27 -2.84
CA CYS A 34 -5.32 2.90 -3.20
C CYS A 34 -4.30 2.34 -2.22
N SER A 35 -4.25 1.01 -2.16
CA SER A 35 -3.32 0.33 -1.27
C SER A 35 -3.06 -1.07 -1.81
N ILE A 36 -1.98 -1.67 -1.29
CA ILE A 36 -1.67 -3.07 -1.53
C ILE A 36 -1.58 -3.73 -0.16
N LEU A 37 -2.44 -4.72 0.03
CA LEU A 37 -2.58 -5.41 1.31
C LEU A 37 -1.82 -6.72 1.24
N THR A 38 -0.90 -6.92 2.18
CA THR A 38 -0.17 -8.18 2.33
C THR A 38 -0.63 -8.85 3.62
N PRO A 39 -0.22 -10.11 3.86
CA PRO A 39 -0.63 -10.77 5.12
C PRO A 39 -0.15 -10.07 6.38
N ILE A 40 0.88 -9.22 6.31
CA ILE A 40 1.42 -8.62 7.53
C ILE A 40 1.46 -7.09 7.49
N GLY A 41 1.03 -6.46 6.40
CA GLY A 41 1.08 -5.02 6.35
C GLY A 41 0.52 -4.46 5.07
N ILE A 42 0.60 -3.13 4.95
CA ILE A 42 -0.02 -2.40 3.84
C ILE A 42 0.97 -1.41 3.26
N VAL A 43 1.01 -1.33 1.93
CA VAL A 43 1.63 -0.22 1.23
C VAL A 43 0.50 0.64 0.70
N GLY A 44 0.43 1.89 1.12
CA GLY A 44 -0.68 2.75 0.77
C GLY A 44 -0.27 4.08 0.18
N CYS A 45 -1.22 4.79 -0.39
CA CYS A 45 -0.99 6.11 -0.94
C CYS A 45 -0.93 7.15 0.18
N GLY A 46 -0.70 8.40 -0.19
CA GLY A 46 -0.43 9.47 0.77
C GLY A 46 -1.54 9.77 1.76
N ILE A 47 -2.73 9.22 1.56
CA ILE A 47 -3.83 9.47 2.49
C ILE A 47 -3.62 8.76 3.83
N TYR A 48 -2.76 7.74 3.86
CA TYR A 48 -2.57 6.94 5.06
C TYR A 48 -1.68 7.65 6.08
N ASP A 49 -2.05 7.52 7.34
CA ASP A 49 -1.30 8.05 8.46
C ASP A 49 -0.46 6.95 9.08
N VAL A 50 0.73 7.31 9.60
CA VAL A 50 1.61 6.32 10.21
C VAL A 50 1.56 6.36 11.75
N VAL A 51 0.94 7.40 12.32
CA VAL A 51 0.96 7.56 13.77
C VAL A 51 0.11 6.51 14.47
N VAL A 52 -1.14 6.38 14.06
CA VAL A 52 -2.03 5.41 14.69
C VAL A 52 -1.58 3.98 14.42
N PRO A 53 -1.25 3.60 13.18
CA PRO A 53 -0.76 2.23 12.96
C PRO A 53 0.48 1.90 13.77
N ALA A 54 1.35 2.88 14.02
CA ALA A 54 2.54 2.64 14.84
C ALA A 54 2.18 2.27 16.27
N GLU A 55 1.10 2.87 16.80
CA GLU A 55 0.66 2.57 18.15
C GLU A 55 0.20 1.11 18.31
N PHE A 56 -0.24 0.52 17.19
CA PHE A 56 -0.70 -0.87 17.21
C PHE A 56 0.34 -1.82 16.60
N ASN A 57 1.58 -1.37 16.48
CA ASN A 57 2.69 -2.18 15.98
C ASN A 57 2.39 -2.75 14.58
N GLN A 58 1.78 -1.94 13.72
CA GLN A 58 1.41 -2.34 12.38
C GLN A 58 2.48 -1.94 11.38
N ALA A 59 2.66 -2.77 10.34
CA ALA A 59 3.58 -2.45 9.26
C ALA A 59 2.81 -1.68 8.19
N LEU A 60 3.18 -0.42 8.02
CA LEU A 60 2.56 0.43 7.00
C LEU A 60 3.65 1.26 6.35
N ALA A 61 3.68 1.26 5.04
CA ALA A 61 4.58 2.10 4.26
C ALA A 61 3.73 2.98 3.36
N VAL A 62 4.06 4.27 3.33
CA VAL A 62 3.29 5.26 2.58
C VAL A 62 4.08 5.70 1.37
N ALA A 63 3.48 5.54 0.19
CA ALA A 63 4.07 5.97 -1.07
C ALA A 63 3.47 7.30 -1.47
N GLN A 64 4.24 8.09 -2.20
CA GLN A 64 3.78 9.39 -2.67
C GLN A 64 3.91 9.47 -4.18
N GLY A 65 2.83 9.90 -4.82
CA GLY A 65 2.82 10.14 -6.26
C GLY A 65 3.29 11.54 -6.58
N THR A 66 3.33 11.83 -7.87
CA THR A 66 3.67 13.15 -8.38
C THR A 66 2.53 13.61 -9.28
N PRO A 67 2.50 14.90 -9.66
CA PRO A 67 1.47 15.34 -10.61
C PRO A 67 1.51 14.58 -11.93
N GLU A 68 2.70 14.12 -12.35
CA GLU A 68 2.83 13.34 -13.57
C GLU A 68 2.40 11.89 -13.40
N CYS A 69 2.51 11.37 -12.15
CA CYS A 69 2.20 9.98 -11.85
C CYS A 69 1.37 9.91 -10.58
N PRO A 70 0.09 10.32 -10.65
CA PRO A 70 -0.76 10.27 -9.46
C PRO A 70 -1.05 8.82 -9.09
N LEU A 71 -1.34 8.59 -7.82
CA LEU A 71 -1.63 7.26 -7.30
C LEU A 71 -3.13 7.05 -7.34
N VAL A 72 -3.59 6.35 -8.35
CA VAL A 72 -5.02 6.08 -8.57
C VAL A 72 -5.31 4.61 -8.33
N ASP A 73 -4.54 3.74 -8.94
CA ASP A 73 -4.70 2.30 -8.85
C ASP A 73 -3.55 1.68 -8.08
N PRO A 74 -3.74 0.50 -7.48
CA PRO A 74 -2.65 -0.12 -6.72
C PRO A 74 -1.38 -0.33 -7.53
N GLU A 75 -1.51 -0.56 -8.84
CA GLU A 75 -0.33 -0.71 -9.70
C GLU A 75 0.55 0.55 -9.70
N ASP A 76 -0.07 1.71 -9.51
CA ASP A 76 0.69 2.96 -9.49
C ASP A 76 1.63 3.04 -8.29
N LEU A 77 1.31 2.30 -7.21
CA LEU A 77 2.15 2.29 -6.01
C LEU A 77 3.49 1.61 -6.25
N LEU A 78 3.56 0.72 -7.24
CA LEU A 78 4.75 -0.10 -7.44
C LEU A 78 5.97 0.71 -7.82
N GLU A 79 5.78 1.78 -8.58
CA GLU A 79 6.89 2.62 -9.01
C GLU A 79 7.01 3.90 -8.19
N ALA A 80 6.09 4.13 -7.26
CA ALA A 80 6.14 5.32 -6.41
C ALA A 80 7.16 5.11 -5.30
N LYS A 81 7.64 6.22 -4.75
CA LYS A 81 8.64 6.14 -3.68
C LYS A 81 7.98 6.16 -2.32
N ILE A 82 8.48 5.31 -1.44
CA ILE A 82 8.08 5.33 -0.05
C ILE A 82 8.65 6.60 0.58
N VAL A 83 7.80 7.35 1.27
CA VAL A 83 8.21 8.61 1.90
C VAL A 83 8.18 8.52 3.42
N ARG A 84 7.40 7.61 3.99
CA ARG A 84 7.41 7.37 5.43
C ARG A 84 6.86 5.99 5.72
N CYS A 85 7.20 5.46 6.88
CA CYS A 85 6.72 4.14 7.26
C CYS A 85 6.75 4.01 8.78
N THR A 86 6.05 3.00 9.28
CA THR A 86 6.01 2.74 10.71
C THR A 86 7.28 2.02 11.16
N PRO A 87 7.58 2.05 12.47
CA PRO A 87 8.74 1.30 12.98
C PRO A 87 8.66 -0.19 12.66
N ARG A 88 7.47 -0.77 12.67
CA ARG A 88 7.32 -2.19 12.32
C ARG A 88 7.75 -2.42 10.87
N ALA A 89 7.36 -1.52 9.96
CA ALA A 89 7.79 -1.64 8.56
C ALA A 89 9.31 -1.50 8.47
N GLU A 90 9.89 -0.57 9.23
CA GLU A 90 11.34 -0.39 9.23
C GLU A 90 12.04 -1.66 9.67
N SER A 91 11.47 -2.38 10.64
CA SER A 91 12.07 -3.62 11.12
C SER A 91 12.10 -4.70 10.04
N LEU A 92 11.28 -4.56 9.00
CA LEU A 92 11.28 -5.49 7.87
C LEU A 92 12.26 -5.07 6.77
N GLY A 93 12.95 -3.96 6.95
CA GLY A 93 13.90 -3.47 5.98
C GLY A 93 13.35 -2.38 5.08
N ILE A 94 12.13 -1.92 5.33
CA ILE A 94 11.51 -0.89 4.52
C ILE A 94 12.00 0.48 4.98
N GLN A 95 12.33 1.35 4.02
CA GLN A 95 12.78 2.68 4.36
C GLN A 95 12.40 3.65 3.24
N ALA A 96 12.37 4.93 3.60
CA ALA A 96 12.07 5.98 2.64
C ALA A 96 13.07 5.95 1.49
N GLY A 97 12.56 6.21 0.30
CA GLY A 97 13.38 6.21 -0.90
C GLY A 97 13.25 4.95 -1.73
N MET A 98 12.83 3.84 -1.15
CA MET A 98 12.63 2.63 -1.94
C MET A 98 11.29 2.68 -2.66
N SER A 99 11.11 1.80 -3.64
CA SER A 99 9.87 1.77 -4.40
C SER A 99 8.79 1.03 -3.61
N GLY A 100 7.53 1.28 -3.98
CA GLY A 100 6.43 0.53 -3.40
C GLY A 100 6.55 -0.96 -3.67
N ARG A 101 7.03 -1.34 -4.85
CA ARG A 101 7.27 -2.76 -5.16
C ARG A 101 8.24 -3.39 -4.17
N GLU A 102 9.34 -2.71 -3.89
CA GLU A 102 10.32 -3.23 -2.94
C GLU A 102 9.70 -3.41 -1.56
N ALA A 103 8.89 -2.45 -1.14
CA ALA A 103 8.23 -2.53 0.16
C ALA A 103 7.27 -3.71 0.21
N VAL A 104 6.48 -3.92 -0.85
CA VAL A 104 5.56 -5.05 -0.90
C VAL A 104 6.33 -6.38 -0.83
N GLU A 105 7.43 -6.49 -1.60
CA GLU A 105 8.19 -7.73 -1.61
C GLU A 105 8.80 -8.03 -0.24
N LEU A 106 9.27 -7.00 0.47
CA LEU A 106 9.80 -7.22 1.81
C LEU A 106 8.72 -7.69 2.77
N MET A 107 7.52 -7.15 2.66
CA MET A 107 6.42 -7.60 3.49
C MET A 107 6.04 -9.04 3.16
N LEU A 108 5.97 -9.38 1.87
CA LEU A 108 5.62 -10.74 1.47
C LEU A 108 6.69 -11.73 1.89
N GLN A 109 7.97 -11.35 1.78
CA GLN A 109 9.05 -12.21 2.22
C GLN A 109 8.95 -12.47 3.72
N ALA A 110 8.69 -11.42 4.52
CA ALA A 110 8.55 -11.58 5.95
C ALA A 110 7.31 -12.43 6.29
N ALA A 111 6.24 -12.28 5.54
CA ALA A 111 5.03 -13.08 5.76
C ALA A 111 5.32 -14.56 5.52
N GLY A 112 6.16 -14.88 4.52
CA GLY A 112 6.53 -16.26 4.25
C GLY A 112 7.39 -16.87 5.33
N GLU A 113 8.04 -16.04 6.13
CA GLU A 113 8.88 -16.52 7.24
C GLU A 113 8.09 -16.69 8.52
N VAL A 114 6.87 -16.20 8.57
CA VAL A 114 6.03 -16.35 9.74
C VAL A 114 5.49 -17.77 9.77
N SER A 115 5.77 -18.45 10.85
CA SER A 115 5.35 -19.81 11.01
C SER A 115 3.89 -19.85 11.47
N ASP A 116 3.12 -20.69 10.85
CA ASP A 116 1.72 -20.76 11.24
C ASP A 116 1.45 -21.76 12.26
#